data_3f9c5144fb92b4789b357a7e3dd8b67b
#
_entry.id   3f9c5144fb92b4789b357a7e3dd8b67b
#
_cell.length_a   1.000
_cell.length_b   1.000
_cell.length_c   1.000
_cell.angle_alpha   90.00
_cell.angle_beta   90.00
_cell.angle_gamma   90.00
#
_symmetry.space_group_name_H-M   'P 1'
#
loop_
_entity.id
_entity.type
_entity.pdbx_description
1 polymer ?
#
loop_
_entity_poly.entity_id
_entity_poly.type
_entity_poly.pdbx_seq_one_letter_code
_entity_poly.pdbx_strand_id
1 'polypeptide(L)' 'MKPALSTSEAARWLGISKSTLIRAVNRGAIQPAFRTPGRHLRFTPEALHEIRRQLEAPVREIG' A
#
# COMPACT_ATOMS: atom_id res chain seq x y z
N MET A 1 -4.76 -18.77 -7.64
CA MET A 1 -5.40 -17.68 -7.09
C MET A 1 -4.44 -16.81 -6.34
N LYS A 2 -4.48 -15.52 -6.53
CA LYS A 2 -3.59 -14.68 -5.86
C LYS A 2 -4.17 -14.21 -4.60
N PRO A 3 -3.50 -14.33 -3.51
CA PRO A 3 -4.06 -13.90 -2.26
C PRO A 3 -4.06 -12.40 -2.20
N ALA A 4 -5.09 -11.86 -1.61
CA ALA A 4 -5.13 -10.43 -1.36
C ALA A 4 -4.72 -10.22 0.08
N LEU A 5 -3.79 -9.31 0.31
CA LEU A 5 -3.28 -9.08 1.64
C LEU A 5 -4.12 -8.05 2.37
N SER A 6 -4.21 -8.19 3.68
CA SER A 6 -4.90 -7.20 4.48
C SER A 6 -4.01 -5.99 4.65
N THR A 7 -4.55 -4.93 5.24
CA THR A 7 -3.76 -3.73 5.47
C THR A 7 -2.55 -4.04 6.35
N SER A 8 -2.72 -4.84 7.39
CA SER A 8 -1.60 -5.17 8.26
C SER A 8 -0.53 -5.95 7.53
N GLU A 9 -0.95 -6.92 6.72
CA GLU A 9 0.00 -7.71 5.99
C GLU A 9 0.71 -6.87 4.93
N ALA A 10 -0.03 -6.00 4.27
CA ALA A 10 0.55 -5.14 3.25
C ALA A 10 1.57 -4.19 3.86
N ALA A 11 1.24 -3.61 5.01
CA ALA A 11 2.16 -2.70 5.68
C ALA A 11 3.45 -3.43 6.06
N ARG A 12 3.31 -4.65 6.56
CA ARG A 12 4.47 -5.42 6.92
C ARG A 12 5.32 -5.73 5.69
N TRP A 13 4.67 -6.07 4.60
CA TRP A 13 5.39 -6.37 3.37
C TRP A 13 6.14 -5.14 2.87
N LEU A 14 5.54 -3.96 3.03
CA LEU A 14 6.17 -2.74 2.58
C LEU A 14 7.19 -2.19 3.58
N GLY A 15 7.20 -2.70 4.79
CA GLY A 15 8.15 -2.22 5.78
C GLY A 15 7.73 -0.93 6.45
N ILE A 16 6.44 -0.64 6.49
CA ILE A 16 5.95 0.58 7.11
C ILE A 16 4.88 0.20 8.12
N SER A 17 4.48 1.15 8.94
CA SER A 17 3.46 0.86 9.94
C SER A 17 2.09 0.85 9.30
N LYS A 18 1.16 0.14 9.93
CA LYS A 18 -0.19 0.08 9.42
C LYS A 18 -0.80 1.47 9.38
N SER A 19 -0.55 2.28 10.40
CA SER A 19 -1.08 3.63 10.44
C SER A 19 -0.55 4.46 9.27
N THR A 20 0.71 4.30 8.94
CA THR A 20 1.29 5.02 7.82
C THR A 20 0.60 4.63 6.54
N LEU A 21 0.35 3.33 6.35
CA LEU A 21 -0.29 2.87 5.14
C LEU A 21 -1.72 3.41 5.05
N ILE A 22 -2.47 3.33 6.15
CA ILE A 22 -3.84 3.80 6.15
C ILE A 22 -3.89 5.30 5.85
N ARG A 23 -2.97 6.04 6.43
CA ARG A 23 -2.96 7.48 6.20
C ARG A 23 -2.66 7.79 4.74
N ALA A 24 -1.76 7.04 4.14
CA ALA A 24 -1.43 7.27 2.73
C ALA A 24 -2.62 6.93 1.83
N VAL A 25 -3.36 5.88 2.17
CA VAL A 25 -4.55 5.53 1.39
C VAL A 25 -5.60 6.62 1.54
N ASN A 26 -5.80 7.12 2.76
CA ASN A 26 -6.81 8.14 2.98
C ASN A 26 -6.47 9.46 2.28
N ARG A 27 -5.20 9.74 2.11
CA ARG A 27 -4.81 10.94 1.40
C ARG A 27 -4.87 10.75 -0.10
N GLY A 28 -5.12 9.57 -0.56
CA GLY A 28 -5.13 9.31 -1.99
C GLY A 28 -3.75 9.10 -2.59
N ALA A 29 -2.71 9.02 -1.77
CA ALA A 29 -1.38 8.80 -2.28
C ALA A 29 -1.16 7.36 -2.72
N ILE A 30 -1.86 6.43 -2.09
CA ILE A 30 -1.74 5.03 -2.41
C ILE A 30 -3.12 4.47 -2.61
N GLN A 31 -3.30 3.62 -3.59
CA GLN A 31 -4.59 3.03 -3.83
C GLN A 31 -4.58 1.55 -3.57
N PRO A 32 -5.50 1.01 -2.80
CA PRO A 32 -5.60 -0.43 -2.60
C PRO A 32 -6.18 -1.06 -3.84
N ALA A 33 -6.04 -2.38 -3.96
CA ALA A 33 -6.59 -3.07 -5.09
C ALA A 33 -8.11 -3.04 -5.04
N PHE A 34 -8.68 -3.26 -3.87
CA PHE A 34 -10.12 -3.20 -3.73
C PHE A 34 -10.50 -3.13 -2.26
N ARG A 35 -11.75 -2.89 -2.00
CA ARG A 35 -12.27 -2.81 -0.66
C ARG A 35 -13.32 -3.85 -0.50
N THR A 36 -13.33 -4.58 0.60
CA THR A 36 -14.38 -5.56 0.84
C THR A 36 -15.61 -4.85 1.39
N PRO A 37 -16.76 -5.52 1.41
CA PRO A 37 -17.96 -4.91 1.95
C PRO A 37 -17.83 -4.43 3.39
N GLY A 38 -16.96 -5.05 4.16
CA GLY A 38 -16.77 -4.62 5.54
C GLY A 38 -15.79 -3.46 5.66
N ARG A 39 -15.47 -2.81 4.54
CA ARG A 39 -14.57 -1.69 4.56
C ARG A 39 -13.14 -2.09 4.85
N HIS A 40 -12.77 -3.30 4.61
CA HIS A 40 -11.40 -3.73 4.78
C HIS A 40 -10.69 -3.55 3.46
N LEU A 41 -9.54 -2.92 3.48
CA LEU A 41 -8.76 -2.74 2.27
C LEU A 41 -8.01 -4.02 1.95
N ARG A 42 -7.85 -4.27 0.68
CA ARG A 42 -7.10 -5.44 0.24
C ARG A 42 -6.10 -5.02 -0.80
N PHE A 43 -4.94 -5.64 -0.74
CA PHE A 43 -3.83 -5.28 -1.63
C PHE A 43 -3.36 -6.53 -2.35
N THR A 44 -3.32 -6.50 -3.65
CA THR A 44 -2.79 -7.63 -4.40
C THR A 44 -1.29 -7.47 -4.54
N PRO A 45 -0.57 -8.55 -4.87
CA PRO A 45 0.87 -8.41 -5.07
C PRO A 45 1.22 -7.37 -6.11
N GLU A 46 0.41 -7.26 -7.17
CA GLU A 46 0.67 -6.26 -8.19
C GLU A 46 0.52 -4.86 -7.60
N ALA A 47 -0.52 -4.65 -6.80
CA ALA A 47 -0.72 -3.34 -6.20
C ALA A 47 0.43 -3.02 -5.25
N LEU A 48 0.92 -4.02 -4.53
CA LEU A 48 2.02 -3.78 -3.61
C LEU A 48 3.30 -3.42 -4.34
N HIS A 49 3.55 -4.06 -5.46
CA HIS A 49 4.74 -3.73 -6.23
C HIS A 49 4.66 -2.29 -6.75
N GLU A 50 3.48 -1.88 -7.17
CA GLU A 50 3.34 -0.53 -7.66
C GLU A 50 3.52 0.47 -6.53
N ILE A 51 2.97 0.19 -5.36
CA ILE A 51 3.13 1.05 -4.21
C ILE A 51 4.60 1.13 -3.82
N ARG A 52 5.30 0.00 -3.85
CA ARG A 52 6.69 0.02 -3.48
C ARG A 52 7.50 0.86 -4.43
N ARG A 53 7.20 0.80 -5.71
CA ARG A 53 7.90 1.62 -6.67
C ARG A 53 7.71 3.09 -6.36
N GLN A 54 6.51 3.49 -5.94
CA GLN A 54 6.27 4.87 -5.61
C GLN A 54 7.02 5.28 -4.36
N LEU A 55 7.08 4.40 -3.37
CA LEU A 55 7.77 4.70 -2.14
C LEU A 55 9.28 4.73 -2.31
N GLU A 56 9.78 3.93 -3.26
CA GLU A 56 11.20 3.89 -3.49
C GLU A 56 11.64 4.77 -4.62
N ALA A 57 10.76 5.60 -5.12
CA ALA A 57 11.14 6.50 -6.18
C ALA A 57 12.30 7.35 -5.71
N PRO A 58 13.22 7.59 -6.59
CA PRO A 58 14.41 8.34 -6.19
C PRO A 58 14.05 9.69 -5.65
N VAL A 59 14.68 10.02 -4.60
CA VAL A 59 14.44 11.27 -4.07
C VAL A 59 15.13 12.22 -4.96
N ARG A 60 14.44 13.17 -5.48
CA ARG A 60 15.01 14.00 -6.37
C ARG A 60 15.76 14.94 -5.61
N GLU A 61 16.75 14.63 -5.11
CA GLU A 61 17.49 15.32 -4.39
C GLU A 61 18.02 16.35 -5.05
N ILE A 62 17.69 17.27 -4.98
CA ILE A 62 18.20 18.21 -5.68
C ILE A 62 19.18 18.81 -4.99
N GLY A 63 19.53 18.55 -4.34
CA GLY A 63 20.51 19.19 -3.71
C GLY A 63 21.37 19.10 -3.55
#